data_05eb38f2d7cf268a5b58fb3c4f4bf09b
#
_entry.id   05eb38f2d7cf268a5b58fb3c4f4bf09b
#
_cell.length_a   1.000
_cell.length_b   1.000
_cell.length_c   1.000
_cell.angle_alpha   90.00
_cell.angle_beta   90.00
_cell.angle_gamma   90.00
#
_symmetry.space_group_name_H-M   'P 1'
#
loop_
_entity.id
_entity.type
_entity.pdbx_description
1 polymer ?
#
loop_
_entity_poly.entity_id
_entity_poly.type
_entity_poly.pdbx_seq_one_letter_code
_entity_poly.pdbx_strand_id
1 'polypeptide(L)'
;MIPVPSGMRVWLATGKTDIRRGMNGLSLQVQETLGRDPFVGDLFVFRGKRGDMIKILWHDGLGLSLYAKRLERGRFVWPSAESGSVAISAAQLAYMLDGIDWRNPVHTFRPERAG
;
A
#
# COMPACT_ATOMS: atom_id res chain seq x y z
N MET A 1 11.05 4.48 -5.17
CA MET A 1 10.33 4.64 -3.91
C MET A 1 9.48 5.89 -3.92
N ILE A 2 8.30 5.82 -3.38
CA ILE A 2 7.39 6.95 -3.37
C ILE A 2 7.65 7.81 -2.15
N PRO A 3 7.83 9.12 -2.31
CA PRO A 3 7.89 10.00 -1.14
C PRO A 3 6.47 10.18 -0.59
N VAL A 4 6.31 9.99 0.70
CA VAL A 4 5.04 10.19 1.38
C VAL A 4 5.11 11.49 2.15
N PRO A 5 4.33 12.50 1.77
CA PRO A 5 4.36 13.77 2.48
C PRO A 5 3.95 13.61 3.93
N SER A 6 4.49 14.47 4.77
CA SER A 6 4.12 14.49 6.17
C SER A 6 2.63 14.76 6.31
N GLY A 7 1.98 14.05 7.20
CA GLY A 7 0.56 14.24 7.45
C GLY A 7 -0.38 13.48 6.53
N MET A 8 0.13 12.86 5.48
CA MET A 8 -0.70 12.05 4.60
C MET A 8 -0.91 10.67 5.21
N ARG A 9 -2.10 10.15 5.02
CA ARG A 9 -2.46 8.83 5.52
C ARG A 9 -2.23 7.80 4.43
N VAL A 10 -1.94 6.58 4.87
CA VAL A 10 -1.77 5.43 3.98
C VAL A 10 -2.83 4.40 4.35
N TRP A 11 -3.64 4.03 3.37
CA TRP A 11 -4.72 3.07 3.56
C TRP A 11 -4.42 1.82 2.76
N LEU A 12 -4.35 0.69 3.46
CA LEU A 12 -4.19 -0.60 2.81
C LEU A 12 -5.58 -1.18 2.58
N ALA A 13 -5.95 -1.35 1.33
CA ALA A 13 -7.21 -2.02 1.00
C ALA A 13 -7.07 -3.50 1.38
N THR A 14 -7.98 -4.01 2.18
CA THR A 14 -7.99 -5.43 2.51
C THR A 14 -8.65 -6.18 1.36
N GLY A 15 -8.32 -7.41 1.20
CA GLY A 15 -8.86 -8.19 0.11
C GLY A 15 -8.13 -7.95 -1.21
N LYS A 16 -8.52 -8.71 -2.20
CA LYS A 16 -7.83 -8.74 -3.48
C LYS A 16 -8.48 -7.78 -4.45
N THR A 17 -7.65 -7.13 -5.24
CA THR A 17 -8.09 -6.19 -6.28
C THR A 17 -7.70 -6.76 -7.63
N ASP A 18 -8.50 -6.49 -8.65
CA ASP A 18 -8.09 -6.79 -10.02
C ASP A 18 -6.94 -5.84 -10.35
N ILE A 19 -5.74 -6.39 -10.36
CA ILE A 19 -4.52 -5.59 -10.47
C ILE A 19 -4.35 -4.99 -11.86
N ARG A 20 -5.18 -5.36 -12.80
CA ARG A 20 -5.17 -4.77 -14.14
C ARG A 20 -5.87 -3.41 -14.17
N ARG A 21 -6.60 -3.07 -13.12
CA ARG A 21 -7.27 -1.76 -13.06
C ARG A 21 -6.24 -0.65 -13.07
N GLY A 22 -6.55 0.39 -13.84
CA GLY A 22 -5.75 1.61 -13.88
C GLY A 22 -6.28 2.65 -12.92
N MET A 23 -5.84 3.89 -13.12
CA MET A 23 -6.16 4.99 -12.22
C MET A 23 -7.66 5.19 -12.04
N ASN A 24 -8.42 5.17 -13.13
CA ASN A 24 -9.87 5.42 -13.03
C ASN A 24 -10.59 4.32 -12.27
N GLY A 25 -10.27 3.08 -12.57
CA GLY A 25 -10.88 1.94 -11.87
C GLY A 25 -10.55 1.91 -10.40
N LEU A 26 -9.30 2.19 -10.05
CA LEU A 26 -8.87 2.21 -8.66
C LEU A 26 -9.46 3.41 -7.91
N SER A 27 -9.57 4.59 -8.55
CA SER A 27 -10.25 5.74 -7.95
C SER A 27 -11.69 5.41 -7.61
N LEU A 28 -12.38 4.75 -8.52
CA LEU A 28 -13.75 4.35 -8.31
C LEU A 28 -13.85 3.36 -7.15
N GLN A 29 -12.91 2.44 -7.06
CA GLN A 29 -12.87 1.48 -5.96
C GLN A 29 -12.66 2.18 -4.61
N VAL A 30 -11.81 3.22 -4.55
CA VAL A 30 -11.63 4.01 -3.34
C VAL A 30 -12.96 4.64 -2.92
N GLN A 31 -13.68 5.22 -3.87
CA GLN A 31 -14.94 5.87 -3.58
C GLN A 31 -16.02 4.88 -3.16
N GLU A 32 -16.20 3.82 -3.92
CA GLU A 32 -17.33 2.92 -3.74
C GLU A 32 -17.08 1.84 -2.69
N THR A 33 -15.86 1.31 -2.64
CA THR A 33 -15.57 0.21 -1.74
C THR A 33 -14.99 0.68 -0.41
N LEU A 34 -14.09 1.66 -0.45
CA LEU A 34 -13.46 2.16 0.76
C LEU A 34 -14.19 3.35 1.36
N GLY A 35 -15.10 3.97 0.60
CA GLY A 35 -15.86 5.11 1.09
C GLY A 35 -15.00 6.34 1.35
N ARG A 36 -13.91 6.51 0.58
CA ARG A 36 -12.99 7.61 0.77
C ARG A 36 -12.83 8.41 -0.50
N ASP A 37 -12.22 9.57 -0.38
CA ASP A 37 -11.98 10.47 -1.51
C ASP A 37 -10.56 10.22 -2.04
N PRO A 38 -10.40 9.75 -3.30
CA PRO A 38 -9.07 9.48 -3.85
C PRO A 38 -8.28 10.75 -4.18
N PHE A 39 -8.87 11.93 -4.07
CA PHE A 39 -8.23 13.18 -4.49
C PHE A 39 -7.66 14.02 -3.36
N VAL A 40 -7.74 13.55 -2.12
CA VAL A 40 -7.27 14.34 -0.96
C VAL A 40 -5.79 14.19 -0.66
N GLY A 41 -5.09 13.36 -1.40
CA GLY A 41 -3.64 13.19 -1.19
C GLY A 41 -3.27 11.98 -0.37
N ASP A 42 -4.22 11.30 0.24
CA ASP A 42 -3.94 10.04 0.93
C ASP A 42 -3.48 9.00 -0.07
N LEU A 43 -2.65 8.06 0.40
CA LEU A 43 -2.19 6.97 -0.42
C LEU A 43 -3.08 5.75 -0.21
N PHE A 44 -3.48 5.13 -1.32
CA PHE A 44 -4.33 3.94 -1.29
C PHE A 44 -3.55 2.77 -1.91
N VAL A 45 -3.37 1.71 -1.13
CA VAL A 45 -2.52 0.58 -1.48
C VAL A 45 -3.39 -0.63 -1.77
N PHE A 46 -3.20 -1.24 -2.94
CA PHE A 46 -4.00 -2.36 -3.41
C PHE A 46 -3.10 -3.58 -3.67
N ARG A 47 -3.63 -4.75 -3.37
CA ARG A 47 -2.92 -6.00 -3.61
C ARG A 47 -3.51 -6.74 -4.79
N GLY A 48 -2.65 -7.37 -5.57
CA GLY A 48 -3.09 -8.30 -6.58
C GLY A 48 -3.47 -9.66 -5.98
N LYS A 49 -4.03 -10.52 -6.81
CA LYS A 49 -4.55 -11.81 -6.38
C LYS A 49 -3.49 -12.68 -5.71
N ARG A 50 -2.26 -12.67 -6.26
CA ARG A 50 -1.18 -13.52 -5.74
C ARG A 50 -0.46 -12.91 -4.55
N GLY A 51 -0.65 -11.64 -4.28
CA GLY A 51 0.02 -10.95 -3.19
C GLY A 51 1.45 -10.49 -3.50
N ASP A 52 1.95 -10.72 -4.71
CA ASP A 52 3.29 -10.32 -5.12
C ASP A 52 3.33 -8.99 -5.84
N MET A 53 2.16 -8.40 -6.09
CA MET A 53 2.06 -7.12 -6.78
C MET A 53 1.30 -6.13 -5.94
N ILE A 54 1.84 -4.91 -5.86
CA ILE A 54 1.25 -3.79 -5.15
C ILE A 54 1.03 -2.66 -6.12
N LYS A 55 -0.10 -1.98 -5.99
CA LYS A 55 -0.35 -0.71 -6.68
C LYS A 55 -0.70 0.32 -5.64
N ILE A 56 -0.19 1.54 -5.83
CA ILE A 56 -0.44 2.66 -4.94
C ILE A 56 -0.98 3.82 -5.75
N LEU A 57 -2.15 4.30 -5.35
CA LEU A 57 -2.84 5.40 -5.99
C LEU A 57 -2.85 6.60 -5.06
N TRP A 58 -2.49 7.78 -5.56
CA TRP A 58 -2.62 9.02 -4.77
C TRP A 58 -2.69 10.22 -5.69
N HIS A 59 -3.26 11.30 -5.18
CA HIS A 59 -3.27 12.58 -5.87
C HIS A 59 -2.13 13.43 -5.30
N ASP A 60 -1.23 13.87 -6.18
CA ASP A 60 0.01 14.52 -5.77
C ASP A 60 -0.08 16.05 -5.74
N GLY A 61 -1.29 16.59 -5.85
CA GLY A 61 -1.51 18.03 -5.90
C GLY A 61 -1.66 18.55 -7.32
N LEU A 62 -1.20 17.82 -8.30
CA LEU A 62 -1.32 18.18 -9.72
C LEU A 62 -2.19 17.18 -10.46
N GLY A 63 -2.12 15.94 -10.10
CA GLY A 63 -2.86 14.89 -10.79
C GLY A 63 -2.85 13.60 -10.01
N LEU A 64 -3.58 12.64 -10.55
CA LEU A 64 -3.66 11.32 -9.97
C LEU A 64 -2.44 10.51 -10.41
N SER A 65 -1.76 9.89 -9.47
CA SER A 65 -0.53 9.14 -9.72
C SER A 65 -0.73 7.68 -9.35
N LEU A 66 -0.09 6.79 -10.10
CA LEU A 66 -0.17 5.36 -9.85
C LEU A 66 1.23 4.76 -9.90
N TYR A 67 1.57 4.03 -8.83
CA TYR A 67 2.83 3.32 -8.73
C TYR A 67 2.53 1.82 -8.65
N ALA A 68 3.33 1.02 -9.33
CA ALA A 68 3.17 -0.43 -9.30
C ALA A 68 4.51 -1.10 -9.08
N LYS A 69 4.53 -2.15 -8.26
CA LYS A 69 5.73 -2.94 -8.02
C LYS A 69 5.36 -4.40 -7.91
N ARG A 70 6.14 -5.26 -8.55
CA ARG A 70 6.01 -6.71 -8.43
C ARG A 70 7.30 -7.27 -7.87
N LEU A 71 7.18 -8.08 -6.83
CA LEU A 71 8.34 -8.80 -6.29
C LEU A 71 8.72 -9.92 -7.23
N GLU A 72 10.01 -10.11 -7.46
CA GLU A 72 10.47 -11.24 -8.25
C GLU A 72 10.31 -12.55 -7.52
N ARG A 73 10.37 -12.49 -6.19
CA ARG A 73 10.22 -13.67 -5.33
C ARG A 73 9.37 -13.31 -4.13
N GLY A 74 8.53 -14.24 -3.74
CA GLY A 74 7.73 -14.08 -2.53
C GLY A 74 6.55 -13.16 -2.71
N ARG A 75 6.05 -12.70 -1.59
CA ARG A 75 4.87 -11.85 -1.54
C ARG A 75 5.08 -10.76 -0.52
N PHE A 76 4.39 -9.65 -0.72
CA PHE A 76 4.29 -8.63 0.33
C PHE A 76 3.49 -9.20 1.50
N VAL A 77 3.64 -8.59 2.66
CA VAL A 77 2.85 -8.96 3.85
C VAL A 77 1.57 -8.16 3.83
N TRP A 78 0.44 -8.84 3.75
CA TRP A 78 -0.88 -8.22 3.67
C TRP A 78 -1.66 -8.46 4.95
N PRO A 79 -2.51 -7.50 5.37
CA PRO A 79 -3.37 -7.72 6.52
C PRO A 79 -4.47 -8.72 6.20
N SER A 80 -5.08 -9.29 7.21
CA SER A 80 -6.24 -10.14 7.00
C SER A 80 -7.39 -9.30 6.47
N ALA A 81 -8.24 -9.93 5.66
CA ALA A 81 -9.31 -9.21 4.97
C ALA A 81 -10.57 -9.22 5.82
N GLU A 82 -10.62 -8.38 6.84
CA GLU A 82 -11.76 -8.31 7.73
C GLU A 82 -12.57 -7.05 7.58
N SER A 83 -11.98 -5.99 7.07
CA SER A 83 -12.69 -4.73 6.87
C SER A 83 -12.22 -4.12 5.57
N GLY A 84 -12.79 -3.00 5.19
CA GLY A 84 -12.50 -2.38 3.90
C GLY A 84 -11.06 -1.89 3.76
N SER A 85 -10.47 -1.38 4.83
CA SER A 85 -9.12 -0.85 4.77
C SER A 85 -8.46 -0.83 6.14
N VAL A 86 -7.13 -0.78 6.13
CA VAL A 86 -6.31 -0.68 7.34
C VAL A 86 -5.36 0.50 7.16
N ALA A 87 -5.28 1.35 8.17
CA ALA A 87 -4.35 2.48 8.15
C ALA A 87 -2.97 1.99 8.57
N ILE A 88 -1.95 2.43 7.84
CA ILE A 88 -0.55 2.17 8.21
C ILE A 88 0.23 3.48 8.16
N SER A 89 1.40 3.49 8.77
CA SER A 89 2.26 4.67 8.75
C SER A 89 3.09 4.71 7.46
N ALA A 90 3.68 5.87 7.18
CA ALA A 90 4.60 5.99 6.07
C ALA A 90 5.79 5.06 6.21
N ALA A 91 6.29 4.89 7.44
CA ALA A 91 7.41 3.98 7.71
C ALA A 91 7.01 2.53 7.42
N GLN A 92 5.81 2.14 7.82
CA GLN A 92 5.32 0.80 7.55
C GLN A 92 5.19 0.55 6.06
N LEU A 93 4.73 1.53 5.31
CA LEU A 93 4.66 1.41 3.84
C LEU A 93 6.05 1.22 3.26
N ALA A 94 7.04 1.96 3.74
CA ALA A 94 8.41 1.82 3.26
C ALA A 94 8.94 0.39 3.50
N TYR A 95 8.72 -0.16 4.69
CA TYR A 95 9.10 -1.54 4.98
C TYR A 95 8.38 -2.52 4.05
N MET A 96 7.09 -2.30 3.86
CA MET A 96 6.29 -3.15 2.98
C MET A 96 6.84 -3.16 1.56
N LEU A 97 7.21 -1.99 1.04
CA LEU A 97 7.74 -1.88 -0.31
C LEU A 97 9.10 -2.56 -0.46
N ASP A 98 9.82 -2.73 0.62
CA ASP A 98 11.09 -3.45 0.63
C ASP A 98 10.92 -4.94 0.87
N GLY A 99 9.68 -5.42 0.91
CA GLY A 99 9.41 -6.84 1.15
C GLY A 99 9.60 -7.28 2.59
N ILE A 100 9.64 -6.33 3.53
CA ILE A 100 9.85 -6.59 4.94
C ILE A 100 8.50 -6.68 5.63
N ASP A 101 8.42 -7.47 6.69
CA ASP A 101 7.21 -7.54 7.49
C ASP A 101 7.01 -6.22 8.23
N TRP A 102 6.13 -5.38 7.68
CA TRP A 102 5.87 -4.04 8.19
C TRP A 102 5.16 -4.03 9.55
N ARG A 103 4.58 -5.16 9.93
CA ARG A 103 3.84 -5.24 11.20
C ARG A 103 4.78 -5.29 12.38
N ASN A 104 5.99 -5.81 12.17
CA ASN A 104 6.91 -6.07 13.25
C ASN A 104 8.38 -5.95 12.81
N PRO A 105 8.74 -4.84 12.16
CA PRO A 105 10.05 -4.74 11.52
C PRO A 105 11.21 -4.73 12.50
N VAL A 106 10.99 -4.26 13.71
CA VAL A 106 12.06 -4.18 14.70
C VAL A 106 12.66 -5.54 14.98
N HIS A 107 11.83 -6.56 15.00
CA HIS A 107 12.30 -7.89 15.33
C HIS A 107 13.11 -8.53 14.22
N THR A 108 12.93 -8.10 12.99
CA THR A 108 13.67 -8.66 11.88
C THR A 108 15.09 -8.13 11.81
N PHE A 109 15.37 -7.00 12.50
CA PHE A 109 16.70 -6.43 12.45
C PHE A 109 17.45 -6.46 13.74
N ARG A 110 17.08 -7.30 14.63
CA ARG A 110 17.78 -7.34 15.80
C ARG A 110 19.02 -7.70 15.58
N PRO A 111 19.68 -7.32 15.70
CA PRO A 111 20.81 -7.56 15.23
C PRO A 111 21.57 -8.16 15.67
N GLU A 112 21.28 -8.59 15.51
CA GLU A 112 22.04 -9.28 15.49
C GLU A 112 23.15 -8.84 15.19
N ARG A 113 23.17 -8.07 14.89
CA ARG A 113 24.10 -7.60 14.69
C ARG A 113 24.78 -7.27 15.47
N ALA A 114 24.56 -7.39 15.77
CA ALA A 114 25.26 -7.08 16.34
C ALA A 114 26.18 -7.26 16.43
N GLY A 115 26.04 -7.30 16.13
CA GLY A 115 27.02 -7.59 16.16
C GLY A 115 27.44 -7.35 16.25
#